data_99f9be9cc7c797830abe4033309ede76
#
_entry.id   99f9be9cc7c797830abe4033309ede76
#
_cell.length_a   1.000
_cell.length_b   1.000
_cell.length_c   1.000
_cell.angle_alpha   90.00
_cell.angle_beta   90.00
_cell.angle_gamma   90.00
#
_symmetry.space_group_name_H-M   'P 1'
#
loop_
_entity.id
_entity.type
_entity.pdbx_description
1 polymer ?
#
loop_
_entity_poly.entity_id
_entity_poly.type
_entity_poly.pdbx_seq_one_letter_code
_entity_poly.pdbx_strand_id
1 'polypeptide(L)'
;DLAAQKNKFIAVVLDDNVYTAPTVNNAITGGSTSISGGSMTITEAEDIATVLKAGKLPAAARIIQIEVVGPSLGQESIDASINSFGLAILLVLIWMILYYGKAGIFADVALIVNILFIFGILASFNAVLTLPGIAGIILTIGMSVDANVIIFERIKESLFRKKGLKQSVEEGFSVKGALSAIIDANITTLLTGIILYVFGSGPIKGFALTLMIGIATSLFTAVFITRLLIDDAVNKNTKLTFNTSVSKGWFQNINVEFLKKRKIAYIISGAIIIGGLISIFSIGLKQGVDFKGGRSFVVRFDQAMNPTKVTESLKDVFVTSPEVKTYGTDNQLKITTVYRIDDEGTQVDEEVQSALFTGLKSYLGETTYNNFKPGFEKEGAGVMSYIKVEPTIADDIKTSALYAVFGSLLVVFLYILLRFRKISFSIGAVIAVFHDVLIVLSVFSITYSFMPFDMEIGQSFIAAILTVVGYSLNDTVVIFDRIREFAGSHPNWKYSDVVDKALSSTLGRTINTSLTTLLVMLAIFMFGGDSIKGFMFALIIGVAVGTYSSLFVATPIMYDTSKKEEKNN
;
A
#
# COMPACT_ATOMS: atom_id res chain seq x y z
N ASP A 1 32.62 35.79 -33.29
CA ASP A 1 32.19 36.89 -34.19
C ASP A 1 30.85 36.58 -34.84
N LEU A 2 29.76 36.73 -34.09
CA LEU A 2 28.38 36.50 -34.56
C LEU A 2 27.93 37.57 -35.57
N ALA A 3 28.61 38.70 -35.64
CA ALA A 3 28.34 39.76 -36.60
C ALA A 3 28.56 39.33 -38.06
N ALA A 4 29.49 38.40 -38.31
CA ALA A 4 29.78 37.86 -39.63
C ALA A 4 28.86 36.70 -40.08
N GLN A 5 27.90 36.33 -39.25
CA GLN A 5 27.07 35.11 -39.44
C GLN A 5 25.65 35.40 -39.96
N LYS A 6 25.42 36.58 -40.58
CA LYS A 6 24.12 36.92 -41.18
C LYS A 6 23.66 35.81 -42.15
N ASN A 7 22.40 35.37 -42.04
CA ASN A 7 21.79 34.29 -42.81
C ASN A 7 22.36 32.88 -42.55
N LYS A 8 23.12 32.68 -41.46
CA LYS A 8 23.55 31.36 -41.01
C LYS A 8 22.71 30.91 -39.81
N PHE A 9 22.71 29.63 -39.55
CA PHE A 9 22.00 29.06 -38.41
C PHE A 9 22.92 29.06 -37.18
N ILE A 10 22.34 29.34 -36.04
CA ILE A 10 22.96 29.13 -34.73
C ILE A 10 22.17 28.02 -34.02
N ALA A 11 22.81 26.84 -33.86
CA ALA A 11 22.20 25.77 -33.11
C ALA A 11 22.26 26.03 -31.61
N VAL A 12 21.14 25.91 -30.94
CA VAL A 12 21.04 25.77 -29.48
C VAL A 12 21.14 24.29 -29.16
N VAL A 13 22.30 23.90 -28.60
CA VAL A 13 22.61 22.49 -28.28
C VAL A 13 22.70 22.35 -26.78
N LEU A 14 21.99 21.38 -26.23
CA LEU A 14 22.08 20.98 -24.84
C LEU A 14 22.19 19.45 -24.77
N ASP A 15 23.19 18.94 -24.07
CA ASP A 15 23.47 17.51 -23.92
C ASP A 15 23.46 16.74 -25.27
N ASP A 16 24.22 17.29 -26.25
CA ASP A 16 24.38 16.80 -27.62
C ASP A 16 23.09 16.76 -28.49
N ASN A 17 21.97 17.26 -27.98
CA ASN A 17 20.72 17.42 -28.73
C ASN A 17 20.55 18.85 -29.22
N VAL A 18 20.19 19.02 -30.48
CA VAL A 18 19.85 20.31 -31.07
C VAL A 18 18.37 20.61 -30.80
N TYR A 19 18.11 21.57 -29.91
CA TYR A 19 16.74 21.98 -29.54
C TYR A 19 16.13 22.95 -30.56
N THR A 20 16.94 23.85 -31.12
CA THR A 20 16.51 24.75 -32.18
C THR A 20 17.73 25.29 -32.94
N ALA A 21 17.54 25.68 -34.19
CA ALA A 21 18.59 26.24 -35.03
C ALA A 21 18.08 27.48 -35.78
N PRO A 22 17.83 28.60 -35.06
CA PRO A 22 17.33 29.83 -35.68
C PRO A 22 18.37 30.46 -36.61
N THR A 23 17.85 31.12 -37.63
CA THR A 23 18.66 31.92 -38.55
C THR A 23 19.02 33.27 -37.96
N VAL A 24 20.25 33.70 -38.11
CA VAL A 24 20.71 35.03 -37.66
C VAL A 24 20.28 36.08 -38.67
N ASN A 25 19.32 36.94 -38.31
CA ASN A 25 18.81 37.98 -39.17
C ASN A 25 19.71 39.22 -39.17
N ASN A 26 20.26 39.58 -38.00
CA ASN A 26 21.09 40.76 -37.82
C ASN A 26 22.31 40.46 -36.95
N ALA A 27 23.36 41.29 -37.05
CA ALA A 27 24.53 41.17 -36.18
C ALA A 27 24.15 41.38 -34.71
N ILE A 28 24.57 40.48 -33.83
CA ILE A 28 24.32 40.52 -32.38
C ILE A 28 25.48 41.25 -31.73
N THR A 29 25.38 42.56 -31.58
CA THR A 29 26.46 43.41 -31.05
C THR A 29 26.35 43.64 -29.53
N GLY A 30 25.16 43.45 -28.94
CA GLY A 30 24.88 43.72 -27.53
C GLY A 30 24.98 42.50 -26.59
N GLY A 31 25.38 41.32 -27.09
CA GLY A 31 25.50 40.10 -26.29
C GLY A 31 24.16 39.46 -25.88
N SER A 32 23.01 40.09 -26.16
CA SER A 32 21.67 39.58 -25.91
C SER A 32 20.91 39.45 -27.23
N THR A 33 20.15 38.36 -27.37
CA THR A 33 19.32 38.11 -28.55
C THR A 33 17.99 37.49 -28.14
N SER A 34 16.98 37.60 -29.02
CA SER A 34 15.70 36.92 -28.88
C SER A 34 15.52 35.92 -29.99
N ILE A 35 14.97 34.76 -29.68
CA ILE A 35 14.57 33.76 -30.65
C ILE A 35 13.08 33.97 -30.92
N SER A 36 12.72 34.21 -32.18
CA SER A 36 11.35 34.41 -32.60
C SER A 36 11.08 33.67 -33.92
N GLY A 37 9.90 33.14 -34.10
CA GLY A 37 9.49 32.45 -35.33
C GLY A 37 8.01 32.66 -35.62
N GLY A 38 7.65 32.89 -36.90
CA GLY A 38 6.27 33.16 -37.30
C GLY A 38 5.32 31.96 -37.15
N SER A 39 5.85 30.76 -37.06
CA SER A 39 5.09 29.50 -36.86
C SER A 39 5.28 28.91 -35.47
N MET A 40 6.03 29.57 -34.57
CA MET A 40 6.29 29.08 -33.23
C MET A 40 5.03 29.19 -32.37
N THR A 41 4.59 28.08 -31.80
CA THR A 41 3.49 28.06 -30.84
C THR A 41 3.96 28.57 -29.47
N ILE A 42 3.00 28.95 -28.61
CA ILE A 42 3.31 29.39 -27.24
C ILE A 42 4.02 28.29 -26.47
N THR A 43 3.58 27.04 -26.63
CA THR A 43 4.16 25.85 -25.98
C THR A 43 5.61 25.63 -26.42
N GLU A 44 5.90 25.72 -27.72
CA GLU A 44 7.29 25.60 -28.22
C GLU A 44 8.19 26.70 -27.71
N ALA A 45 7.67 27.95 -27.58
CA ALA A 45 8.44 29.06 -27.02
C ALA A 45 8.72 28.86 -25.52
N GLU A 46 7.75 28.34 -24.75
CA GLU A 46 7.92 28.01 -23.34
C GLU A 46 8.91 26.87 -23.14
N ASP A 47 8.88 25.84 -23.98
CA ASP A 47 9.82 24.72 -23.94
C ASP A 47 11.24 25.20 -24.21
N ILE A 48 11.46 25.98 -25.27
CA ILE A 48 12.78 26.56 -25.59
C ILE A 48 13.26 27.47 -24.44
N ALA A 49 12.38 28.30 -23.89
CA ALA A 49 12.72 29.17 -22.77
C ALA A 49 13.09 28.39 -21.51
N THR A 50 12.42 27.30 -21.26
CA THR A 50 12.71 26.40 -20.13
C THR A 50 14.07 25.73 -20.29
N VAL A 51 14.36 25.18 -21.47
CA VAL A 51 15.67 24.61 -21.81
C VAL A 51 16.81 25.64 -21.67
N LEU A 52 16.60 26.84 -22.19
CA LEU A 52 17.63 27.90 -22.08
C LEU A 52 17.85 28.37 -20.64
N LYS A 53 16.79 28.41 -19.82
CA LYS A 53 16.89 28.74 -18.38
C LYS A 53 17.59 27.68 -17.57
N ALA A 54 17.36 26.39 -17.90
CA ALA A 54 18.00 25.28 -17.24
C ALA A 54 19.53 25.29 -17.42
N GLY A 55 20.01 25.78 -18.58
CA GLY A 55 21.44 25.85 -18.89
C GLY A 55 22.06 24.45 -19.02
N LYS A 56 23.38 24.38 -19.13
CA LYS A 56 24.11 23.12 -19.18
C LYS A 56 24.08 22.42 -17.83
N LEU A 57 23.55 21.21 -17.79
CA LEU A 57 23.60 20.37 -16.60
C LEU A 57 25.06 19.99 -16.29
N PRO A 58 25.46 19.86 -15.02
CA PRO A 58 26.78 19.37 -14.64
C PRO A 58 27.10 17.96 -15.15
N ALA A 59 26.06 17.15 -15.36
CA ALA A 59 26.09 15.86 -16.02
C ALA A 59 24.85 15.69 -16.88
N ALA A 60 24.93 14.93 -17.98
CA ALA A 60 23.79 14.65 -18.84
C ALA A 60 22.68 13.96 -18.04
N ALA A 61 21.44 14.47 -18.16
CA ALA A 61 20.27 13.82 -17.56
C ALA A 61 19.88 12.60 -18.38
N ARG A 62 19.65 11.49 -17.70
CA ARG A 62 19.22 10.23 -18.31
C ARG A 62 17.87 9.82 -17.70
N ILE A 63 16.93 9.42 -18.55
CA ILE A 63 15.65 8.89 -18.11
C ILE A 63 15.84 7.42 -17.72
N ILE A 64 15.75 7.14 -16.43
CA ILE A 64 15.96 5.82 -15.83
C ILE A 64 14.67 5.05 -15.60
N GLN A 65 13.55 5.77 -15.46
CA GLN A 65 12.23 5.19 -15.30
C GLN A 65 11.18 6.09 -15.96
N ILE A 66 10.24 5.49 -16.66
CA ILE A 66 9.08 6.15 -17.25
C ILE A 66 7.82 5.41 -16.81
N GLU A 67 6.81 6.15 -16.41
CA GLU A 67 5.47 5.64 -16.17
C GLU A 67 4.45 6.58 -16.81
N VAL A 68 3.67 6.06 -17.74
CA VAL A 68 2.60 6.79 -18.43
C VAL A 68 1.30 6.02 -18.23
N VAL A 69 0.28 6.70 -17.72
CA VAL A 69 -1.08 6.17 -17.60
C VAL A 69 -1.97 6.98 -18.53
N GLY A 70 -2.59 6.33 -19.49
CA GLY A 70 -3.47 6.98 -20.42
C GLY A 70 -4.80 7.43 -19.80
N PRO A 71 -5.49 8.40 -20.45
CA PRO A 71 -6.71 8.99 -19.89
C PRO A 71 -7.81 7.97 -19.62
N SER A 72 -7.99 6.99 -20.48
CA SER A 72 -9.05 5.98 -20.32
C SER A 72 -8.82 5.05 -19.14
N LEU A 73 -7.59 4.54 -18.98
CA LEU A 73 -7.26 3.70 -17.81
C LEU A 73 -7.27 4.52 -16.52
N GLY A 74 -6.83 5.78 -16.58
CA GLY A 74 -6.88 6.70 -15.45
C GLY A 74 -8.32 6.93 -15.00
N GLN A 75 -9.25 7.25 -15.90
CA GLN A 75 -10.65 7.48 -15.58
C GLN A 75 -11.34 6.20 -15.08
N GLU A 76 -11.13 5.07 -15.73
CA GLU A 76 -11.67 3.77 -15.30
C GLU A 76 -11.20 3.41 -13.87
N SER A 77 -9.92 3.66 -13.57
CA SER A 77 -9.35 3.42 -12.24
C SER A 77 -9.90 4.39 -11.20
N ILE A 78 -10.13 5.66 -11.54
CA ILE A 78 -10.72 6.66 -10.66
C ILE A 78 -12.17 6.28 -10.33
N ASP A 79 -12.98 5.96 -11.34
CA ASP A 79 -14.40 5.62 -11.16
C ASP A 79 -14.57 4.34 -10.32
N ALA A 80 -13.77 3.31 -10.61
CA ALA A 80 -13.74 2.08 -9.82
C ALA A 80 -13.30 2.35 -8.37
N SER A 81 -12.31 3.22 -8.18
CA SER A 81 -11.82 3.61 -6.85
C SER A 81 -12.87 4.37 -6.06
N ILE A 82 -13.59 5.33 -6.66
CA ILE A 82 -14.64 6.11 -5.99
C ILE A 82 -15.81 5.19 -5.58
N ASN A 83 -16.22 4.29 -6.46
CA ASN A 83 -17.31 3.36 -6.18
C ASN A 83 -16.94 2.39 -5.05
N SER A 84 -15.75 1.80 -5.10
CA SER A 84 -15.26 0.91 -4.05
C SER A 84 -15.04 1.62 -2.72
N PHE A 85 -14.57 2.86 -2.75
CA PHE A 85 -14.41 3.73 -1.59
C PHE A 85 -15.76 4.01 -0.90
N GLY A 86 -16.79 4.40 -1.68
CA GLY A 86 -18.13 4.63 -1.16
C GLY A 86 -18.73 3.37 -0.51
N LEU A 87 -18.57 2.21 -1.18
CA LEU A 87 -19.01 0.92 -0.64
C LEU A 87 -18.24 0.54 0.64
N ALA A 88 -16.92 0.71 0.64
CA ALA A 88 -16.10 0.41 1.80
C ALA A 88 -16.50 1.21 3.03
N ILE A 89 -16.68 2.53 2.88
CA ILE A 89 -17.19 3.40 3.96
C ILE A 89 -18.55 2.89 4.44
N LEU A 90 -19.50 2.67 3.53
CA LEU A 90 -20.84 2.23 3.88
C LEU A 90 -20.84 0.94 4.70
N LEU A 91 -20.01 -0.04 4.32
CA LEU A 91 -19.89 -1.30 5.04
C LEU A 91 -19.34 -1.09 6.46
N VAL A 92 -18.33 -0.23 6.63
CA VAL A 92 -17.77 0.09 7.96
C VAL A 92 -18.81 0.82 8.82
N LEU A 93 -19.48 1.84 8.30
CA LEU A 93 -20.50 2.59 9.03
C LEU A 93 -21.63 1.65 9.50
N ILE A 94 -22.14 0.80 8.61
CA ILE A 94 -23.17 -0.19 8.96
C ILE A 94 -22.65 -1.13 10.05
N TRP A 95 -21.41 -1.66 9.91
CA TRP A 95 -20.83 -2.56 10.90
C TRP A 95 -20.69 -1.91 12.27
N MET A 96 -20.20 -0.68 12.34
CA MET A 96 -20.01 0.05 13.60
C MET A 96 -21.35 0.30 14.31
N ILE A 97 -22.39 0.69 13.58
CA ILE A 97 -23.74 0.85 14.15
C ILE A 97 -24.32 -0.48 14.60
N LEU A 98 -24.21 -1.54 13.77
CA LEU A 98 -24.73 -2.87 14.10
C LEU A 98 -24.05 -3.46 15.34
N TYR A 99 -22.76 -3.25 15.51
CA TYR A 99 -22.01 -3.83 16.62
C TYR A 99 -22.03 -2.97 17.89
N TYR A 100 -21.77 -1.64 17.78
CA TYR A 100 -21.63 -0.74 18.92
C TYR A 100 -22.88 0.12 19.21
N GLY A 101 -23.90 0.06 18.38
CA GLY A 101 -25.14 0.82 18.55
C GLY A 101 -24.91 2.33 18.51
N LYS A 102 -25.41 3.06 19.54
CA LYS A 102 -25.27 4.53 19.58
C LYS A 102 -23.82 5.01 19.63
N ALA A 103 -22.94 4.28 20.30
CA ALA A 103 -21.52 4.62 20.33
C ALA A 103 -20.89 4.47 18.94
N GLY A 104 -21.35 3.50 18.12
CA GLY A 104 -20.95 3.33 16.74
C GLY A 104 -21.20 4.59 15.90
N ILE A 105 -22.35 5.25 16.06
CA ILE A 105 -22.65 6.50 15.35
C ILE A 105 -21.60 7.59 15.63
N PHE A 106 -21.10 7.68 16.86
CA PHE A 106 -20.06 8.66 17.20
C PHE A 106 -18.71 8.32 16.57
N ALA A 107 -18.37 7.04 16.48
CA ALA A 107 -17.19 6.60 15.73
C ALA A 107 -17.33 6.88 14.23
N ASP A 108 -18.53 6.73 13.67
CA ASP A 108 -18.84 7.02 12.28
C ASP A 108 -18.69 8.50 11.95
N VAL A 109 -19.15 9.39 12.84
CA VAL A 109 -18.92 10.84 12.69
C VAL A 109 -17.43 11.15 12.74
N ALA A 110 -16.68 10.53 13.67
CA ALA A 110 -15.23 10.70 13.75
C ALA A 110 -14.53 10.20 12.48
N LEU A 111 -14.98 9.08 11.89
CA LEU A 111 -14.48 8.55 10.62
C LEU A 111 -14.70 9.53 9.47
N ILE A 112 -15.91 10.11 9.34
CA ILE A 112 -16.19 11.11 8.30
C ILE A 112 -15.30 12.34 8.47
N VAL A 113 -15.13 12.83 9.69
CA VAL A 113 -14.23 13.96 9.99
C VAL A 113 -12.77 13.58 9.67
N ASN A 114 -12.35 12.35 9.94
CA ASN A 114 -11.02 11.85 9.58
C ASN A 114 -10.79 11.91 8.06
N ILE A 115 -11.76 11.45 7.28
CA ILE A 115 -11.68 11.50 5.81
C ILE A 115 -11.53 12.96 5.33
N LEU A 116 -12.31 13.88 5.89
CA LEU A 116 -12.19 15.31 5.57
C LEU A 116 -10.79 15.86 5.91
N PHE A 117 -10.20 15.46 7.03
CA PHE A 117 -8.85 15.88 7.39
C PHE A 117 -7.80 15.29 6.45
N ILE A 118 -7.91 14.01 6.07
CA ILE A 118 -6.98 13.39 5.12
C ILE A 118 -6.98 14.19 3.80
N PHE A 119 -8.17 14.40 3.20
CA PHE A 119 -8.26 15.15 1.95
C PHE A 119 -7.83 16.61 2.09
N GLY A 120 -8.20 17.27 3.19
CA GLY A 120 -7.79 18.65 3.47
C GLY A 120 -6.27 18.82 3.57
N ILE A 121 -5.61 17.90 4.28
CA ILE A 121 -4.14 17.91 4.42
C ILE A 121 -3.48 17.61 3.07
N LEU A 122 -3.91 16.58 2.34
CA LEU A 122 -3.36 16.24 1.03
C LEU A 122 -3.51 17.39 0.03
N ALA A 123 -4.66 18.05 0.01
CA ALA A 123 -4.89 19.24 -0.82
C ALA A 123 -3.99 20.42 -0.42
N SER A 124 -3.78 20.65 0.88
CA SER A 124 -2.90 21.70 1.40
C SER A 124 -1.43 21.54 0.98
N PHE A 125 -0.97 20.29 0.90
CA PHE A 125 0.38 19.95 0.45
C PHE A 125 0.53 19.81 -1.06
N ASN A 126 -0.52 20.04 -1.85
CA ASN A 126 -0.57 19.73 -3.29
C ASN A 126 -0.07 18.30 -3.59
N ALA A 127 -0.41 17.35 -2.73
CA ALA A 127 0.05 15.98 -2.87
C ALA A 127 -0.63 15.32 -4.08
N VAL A 128 0.17 14.69 -4.93
CA VAL A 128 -0.35 13.92 -6.07
C VAL A 128 -0.91 12.59 -5.57
N LEU A 129 -2.18 12.34 -5.87
CA LEU A 129 -2.83 11.07 -5.59
C LEU A 129 -2.41 10.03 -6.64
N THR A 130 -1.58 9.09 -6.24
CA THR A 130 -1.23 7.91 -7.04
C THR A 130 -2.24 6.78 -6.78
N LEU A 131 -2.33 5.78 -7.67
CA LEU A 131 -3.19 4.60 -7.44
C LEU A 131 -2.88 3.89 -6.11
N PRO A 132 -1.62 3.60 -5.75
CA PRO A 132 -1.29 3.12 -4.41
C PRO A 132 -1.64 4.11 -3.31
N GLY A 133 -1.54 5.42 -3.55
CA GLY A 133 -1.95 6.46 -2.60
C GLY A 133 -3.44 6.42 -2.28
N ILE A 134 -4.29 6.23 -3.28
CA ILE A 134 -5.73 6.00 -3.09
C ILE A 134 -5.96 4.76 -2.23
N ALA A 135 -5.27 3.66 -2.54
CA ALA A 135 -5.34 2.43 -1.74
C ALA A 135 -4.90 2.67 -0.28
N GLY A 136 -3.89 3.53 -0.05
CA GLY A 136 -3.46 3.96 1.28
C GLY A 136 -4.55 4.71 2.05
N ILE A 137 -5.27 5.65 1.41
CA ILE A 137 -6.41 6.34 2.02
C ILE A 137 -7.48 5.33 2.43
N ILE A 138 -7.84 4.43 1.53
CA ILE A 138 -8.91 3.46 1.77
C ILE A 138 -8.52 2.47 2.89
N LEU A 139 -7.25 2.04 2.93
CA LEU A 139 -6.72 1.21 4.01
C LEU A 139 -6.81 1.95 5.36
N THR A 140 -6.46 3.23 5.40
CA THR A 140 -6.54 4.02 6.63
C THR A 140 -7.96 4.21 7.13
N ILE A 141 -8.99 4.15 6.28
CA ILE A 141 -10.39 4.12 6.70
C ILE A 141 -10.68 2.87 7.53
N GLY A 142 -10.23 1.69 7.08
CA GLY A 142 -10.36 0.45 7.84
C GLY A 142 -9.66 0.53 9.20
N MET A 143 -8.45 1.09 9.23
CA MET A 143 -7.67 1.24 10.46
C MET A 143 -8.13 2.38 11.36
N SER A 144 -8.83 3.40 10.83
CA SER A 144 -9.22 4.58 11.61
C SER A 144 -10.29 4.28 12.67
N VAL A 145 -11.04 3.19 12.51
CA VAL A 145 -11.99 2.72 13.53
C VAL A 145 -11.32 1.91 14.65
N ASP A 146 -10.09 1.41 14.46
CA ASP A 146 -9.40 0.55 15.43
C ASP A 146 -9.26 1.21 16.80
N ALA A 147 -8.85 2.47 16.84
CA ALA A 147 -8.72 3.21 18.08
C ALA A 147 -10.07 3.34 18.82
N ASN A 148 -11.17 3.58 18.08
CA ASN A 148 -12.52 3.62 18.64
C ASN A 148 -12.94 2.25 19.17
N VAL A 149 -12.64 1.18 18.44
CA VAL A 149 -12.90 -0.21 18.87
C VAL A 149 -12.19 -0.51 20.20
N ILE A 150 -10.90 -0.16 20.32
CA ILE A 150 -10.15 -0.36 21.56
C ILE A 150 -10.79 0.39 22.74
N ILE A 151 -11.16 1.65 22.52
CA ILE A 151 -11.81 2.50 23.54
C ILE A 151 -13.16 1.89 23.94
N PHE A 152 -13.99 1.51 22.97
CA PHE A 152 -15.34 0.99 23.22
C PHE A 152 -15.31 -0.37 23.93
N GLU A 153 -14.40 -1.25 23.53
CA GLU A 153 -14.25 -2.54 24.24
C GLU A 153 -13.75 -2.33 25.67
N ARG A 154 -12.90 -1.34 25.93
CA ARG A 154 -12.47 -1.00 27.29
C ARG A 154 -13.61 -0.41 28.12
N ILE A 155 -14.46 0.43 27.54
CA ILE A 155 -15.67 0.95 28.19
C ILE A 155 -16.65 -0.19 28.50
N LYS A 156 -16.90 -1.11 27.54
CA LYS A 156 -17.74 -2.30 27.74
C LYS A 156 -17.23 -3.17 28.90
N GLU A 157 -15.92 -3.41 28.97
CA GLU A 157 -15.31 -4.16 30.07
C GLU A 157 -15.55 -3.49 31.42
N SER A 158 -15.40 -2.15 31.49
CA SER A 158 -15.64 -1.39 32.71
C SER A 158 -17.11 -1.41 33.13
N LEU A 159 -18.03 -1.28 32.16
CA LEU A 159 -19.48 -1.41 32.40
C LEU A 159 -19.88 -2.83 32.86
N PHE A 160 -19.23 -3.86 32.30
CA PHE A 160 -19.44 -5.24 32.74
C PHE A 160 -19.01 -5.47 34.20
N ARG A 161 -17.98 -4.75 34.64
CA ARG A 161 -17.57 -4.70 36.06
C ARG A 161 -18.51 -3.85 36.94
N LYS A 162 -19.69 -3.48 36.41
CA LYS A 162 -20.74 -2.69 37.09
C LYS A 162 -20.30 -1.28 37.53
N LYS A 163 -19.33 -0.67 36.86
CA LYS A 163 -18.98 0.74 37.06
C LYS A 163 -20.02 1.64 36.39
N GLY A 164 -20.17 2.86 36.90
CA GLY A 164 -21.03 3.87 36.29
C GLY A 164 -20.56 4.29 34.89
N LEU A 165 -21.49 4.74 34.04
CA LEU A 165 -21.19 5.11 32.63
C LEU A 165 -20.08 6.17 32.55
N LYS A 166 -20.18 7.25 33.33
CA LYS A 166 -19.17 8.32 33.34
C LYS A 166 -17.77 7.79 33.69
N GLN A 167 -17.67 7.00 34.75
CA GLN A 167 -16.41 6.40 35.19
C GLN A 167 -15.87 5.42 34.14
N SER A 168 -16.72 4.66 33.47
CA SER A 168 -16.32 3.73 32.41
C SER A 168 -15.77 4.45 31.18
N VAL A 169 -16.37 5.60 30.83
CA VAL A 169 -15.89 6.45 29.73
C VAL A 169 -14.51 7.06 30.10
N GLU A 170 -14.38 7.62 31.31
CA GLU A 170 -13.09 8.16 31.78
C GLU A 170 -11.98 7.08 31.77
N GLU A 171 -12.28 5.86 32.20
CA GLU A 171 -11.35 4.73 32.15
C GLU A 171 -11.01 4.34 30.70
N GLY A 172 -11.99 4.32 29.79
CA GLY A 172 -11.78 4.00 28.38
C GLY A 172 -10.79 4.95 27.70
N PHE A 173 -10.89 6.24 27.96
CA PHE A 173 -10.00 7.27 27.38
C PHE A 173 -8.76 7.56 28.23
N SER A 174 -8.49 6.83 29.30
CA SER A 174 -7.33 7.07 30.16
C SER A 174 -6.06 6.43 29.59
N VAL A 175 -4.89 6.94 30.00
CA VAL A 175 -3.59 6.35 29.65
C VAL A 175 -3.46 4.91 30.18
N LYS A 176 -4.00 4.64 31.37
CA LYS A 176 -4.04 3.28 31.96
C LYS A 176 -5.15 2.40 31.36
N GLY A 177 -6.04 2.98 30.55
CA GLY A 177 -7.10 2.29 29.84
C GLY A 177 -6.69 1.88 28.43
N ALA A 178 -7.23 2.59 27.41
CA ALA A 178 -6.96 2.27 26.01
C ALA A 178 -5.85 3.11 25.38
N LEU A 179 -5.61 4.33 25.86
CA LEU A 179 -4.78 5.32 25.15
C LEU A 179 -3.32 4.87 24.97
N SER A 180 -2.71 4.22 25.98
CA SER A 180 -1.35 3.69 25.84
C SER A 180 -1.24 2.68 24.70
N ALA A 181 -2.15 1.71 24.66
CA ALA A 181 -2.16 0.67 23.63
C ALA A 181 -2.43 1.25 22.22
N ILE A 182 -3.31 2.26 22.14
CA ILE A 182 -3.60 2.96 20.87
C ILE A 182 -2.36 3.69 20.35
N ILE A 183 -1.66 4.43 21.20
CA ILE A 183 -0.43 5.13 20.83
C ILE A 183 0.63 4.14 20.35
N ASP A 184 0.89 3.08 21.13
CA ASP A 184 1.89 2.08 20.79
C ASP A 184 1.60 1.39 19.45
N ALA A 185 0.36 1.03 19.20
CA ALA A 185 -0.09 0.42 17.96
C ALA A 185 0.09 1.35 16.75
N ASN A 186 -0.28 2.63 16.90
CA ASN A 186 -0.12 3.61 15.82
C ASN A 186 1.35 3.99 15.57
N ILE A 187 2.19 4.02 16.61
CA ILE A 187 3.64 4.24 16.45
C ILE A 187 4.27 3.12 15.61
N THR A 188 3.94 1.86 15.85
CA THR A 188 4.51 0.75 15.06
C THR A 188 4.16 0.87 13.58
N THR A 189 2.92 1.20 13.26
CA THR A 189 2.48 1.39 11.87
C THR A 189 3.08 2.67 11.26
N LEU A 190 3.23 3.74 12.05
CA LEU A 190 3.88 4.97 11.60
C LEU A 190 5.36 4.74 11.28
N LEU A 191 6.08 3.98 12.10
CA LEU A 191 7.48 3.62 11.85
C LEU A 191 7.66 2.87 10.53
N THR A 192 6.78 1.91 10.23
CA THR A 192 6.79 1.22 8.94
C THR A 192 6.43 2.15 7.77
N GLY A 193 5.50 3.09 7.97
CA GLY A 193 5.18 4.15 7.01
C GLY A 193 6.38 5.05 6.70
N ILE A 194 7.15 5.44 7.72
CA ILE A 194 8.38 6.25 7.56
C ILE A 194 9.42 5.45 6.75
N ILE A 195 9.64 4.18 7.09
CA ILE A 195 10.58 3.33 6.35
C ILE A 195 10.16 3.22 4.88
N LEU A 196 8.87 3.02 4.65
CA LEU A 196 8.31 2.94 3.31
C LEU A 196 8.48 4.26 2.52
N TYR A 197 8.37 5.40 3.19
CA TYR A 197 8.61 6.72 2.57
C TYR A 197 10.09 6.94 2.23
N VAL A 198 11.00 6.50 3.09
CA VAL A 198 12.45 6.68 2.90
C VAL A 198 12.97 5.77 1.78
N PHE A 199 12.59 4.49 1.78
CA PHE A 199 13.09 3.49 0.84
C PHE A 199 12.22 3.32 -0.41
N GLY A 200 10.97 3.79 -0.38
CA GLY A 200 10.06 3.75 -1.53
C GLY A 200 10.46 4.74 -2.61
N SER A 201 10.00 4.50 -3.82
CA SER A 201 10.16 5.42 -4.96
C SER A 201 8.80 5.71 -5.62
N GLY A 202 8.72 6.78 -6.40
CA GLY A 202 7.54 7.13 -7.20
C GLY A 202 6.21 6.99 -6.46
N PRO A 203 5.29 6.18 -6.98
CA PRO A 203 3.94 6.00 -6.43
C PRO A 203 3.90 5.49 -4.99
N ILE A 204 4.93 4.75 -4.55
CA ILE A 204 4.99 4.19 -3.19
C ILE A 204 5.18 5.27 -2.13
N LYS A 205 5.91 6.35 -2.44
CA LYS A 205 6.00 7.50 -1.53
C LYS A 205 4.65 8.15 -1.30
N GLY A 206 3.81 8.23 -2.35
CA GLY A 206 2.43 8.70 -2.23
C GLY A 206 1.60 7.84 -1.28
N PHE A 207 1.69 6.50 -1.41
CA PHE A 207 1.05 5.56 -0.48
C PHE A 207 1.53 5.74 0.96
N ALA A 208 2.85 5.81 1.19
CA ALA A 208 3.42 5.99 2.52
C ALA A 208 2.96 7.31 3.16
N LEU A 209 2.92 8.39 2.38
CA LEU A 209 2.46 9.70 2.84
C LEU A 209 0.99 9.66 3.25
N THR A 210 0.12 9.08 2.42
CA THR A 210 -1.31 8.96 2.73
C THR A 210 -1.56 8.09 3.96
N LEU A 211 -0.80 7.00 4.11
CA LEU A 211 -0.84 6.13 5.28
C LEU A 211 -0.45 6.89 6.56
N MET A 212 0.68 7.62 6.56
CA MET A 212 1.14 8.38 7.72
C MET A 212 0.16 9.50 8.11
N ILE A 213 -0.35 10.25 7.14
CA ILE A 213 -1.37 11.28 7.38
C ILE A 213 -2.63 10.64 7.97
N GLY A 214 -3.10 9.54 7.38
CA GLY A 214 -4.27 8.83 7.85
C GLY A 214 -4.14 8.30 9.28
N ILE A 215 -2.98 7.76 9.66
CA ILE A 215 -2.71 7.32 11.04
C ILE A 215 -2.74 8.52 12.00
N ALA A 216 -2.08 9.62 11.67
CA ALA A 216 -2.04 10.80 12.54
C ALA A 216 -3.43 11.42 12.73
N THR A 217 -4.20 11.55 11.65
CA THR A 217 -5.56 12.11 11.70
C THR A 217 -6.56 11.17 12.37
N SER A 218 -6.42 9.85 12.18
CA SER A 218 -7.28 8.86 12.84
C SER A 218 -7.08 8.85 14.35
N LEU A 219 -5.84 8.94 14.81
CA LEU A 219 -5.54 9.05 16.23
C LEU A 219 -6.17 10.31 16.83
N PHE A 220 -6.06 11.45 16.15
CA PHE A 220 -6.67 12.70 16.59
C PHE A 220 -8.19 12.57 16.66
N THR A 221 -8.84 12.06 15.62
CA THR A 221 -10.31 11.98 15.57
C THR A 221 -10.88 10.98 16.56
N ALA A 222 -10.23 9.83 16.77
CA ALA A 222 -10.67 8.84 17.74
C ALA A 222 -10.52 9.35 19.19
N VAL A 223 -9.41 10.01 19.53
CA VAL A 223 -9.15 10.48 20.90
C VAL A 223 -9.89 11.77 21.22
N PHE A 224 -10.01 12.70 20.24
CA PHE A 224 -10.60 14.01 20.45
C PHE A 224 -12.08 14.08 20.07
N ILE A 225 -12.40 13.77 18.80
CA ILE A 225 -13.75 13.96 18.26
C ILE A 225 -14.72 12.95 18.89
N THR A 226 -14.34 11.67 18.93
CA THR A 226 -15.20 10.66 19.56
C THR A 226 -15.39 10.95 21.03
N ARG A 227 -14.35 11.37 21.77
CA ARG A 227 -14.47 11.74 23.18
C ARG A 227 -15.42 12.90 23.38
N LEU A 228 -15.29 13.97 22.59
CA LEU A 228 -16.16 15.14 22.68
C LEU A 228 -17.64 14.76 22.55
N LEU A 229 -17.96 13.92 21.56
CA LEU A 229 -19.32 13.46 21.31
C LEU A 229 -19.87 12.58 22.44
N ILE A 230 -19.03 11.68 22.97
CA ILE A 230 -19.40 10.80 24.08
C ILE A 230 -19.59 11.61 25.36
N ASP A 231 -18.68 12.54 25.69
CA ASP A 231 -18.77 13.36 26.88
C ASP A 231 -20.02 14.25 26.85
N ASP A 232 -20.38 14.84 25.69
CA ASP A 232 -21.62 15.60 25.50
C ASP A 232 -22.85 14.72 25.75
N ALA A 233 -22.87 13.51 25.20
CA ALA A 233 -23.98 12.55 25.39
C ALA A 233 -24.11 12.11 26.86
N VAL A 234 -22.99 11.88 27.55
CA VAL A 234 -22.95 11.51 28.98
C VAL A 234 -23.44 12.67 29.85
N ASN A 235 -23.00 13.90 29.57
CA ASN A 235 -23.42 15.10 30.33
C ASN A 235 -24.91 15.42 30.15
N LYS A 236 -25.47 15.12 28.97
CA LYS A 236 -26.91 15.23 28.69
C LYS A 236 -27.74 14.05 29.23
N ASN A 237 -27.14 13.12 29.98
CA ASN A 237 -27.79 11.90 30.47
C ASN A 237 -28.50 11.08 29.36
N THR A 238 -27.94 11.12 28.13
CA THR A 238 -28.48 10.32 27.02
C THR A 238 -28.22 8.84 27.30
N LYS A 239 -29.21 7.97 27.02
CA LYS A 239 -29.00 6.52 27.11
C LYS A 239 -27.99 6.08 26.03
N LEU A 240 -26.72 6.05 26.40
CA LEU A 240 -25.61 5.62 25.53
C LEU A 240 -25.39 4.12 25.69
N THR A 241 -25.38 3.40 24.57
CA THR A 241 -25.13 1.96 24.51
C THR A 241 -23.89 1.68 23.68
N PHE A 242 -23.10 0.71 24.11
CA PHE A 242 -21.90 0.22 23.43
C PHE A 242 -22.11 -1.18 22.84
N ASN A 243 -23.33 -1.62 22.72
CA ASN A 243 -23.75 -2.85 22.07
C ASN A 243 -25.20 -2.69 21.55
N THR A 244 -25.58 -3.56 20.64
CA THR A 244 -26.97 -3.72 20.17
C THR A 244 -27.57 -5.00 20.72
N SER A 245 -28.86 -5.24 20.45
CA SER A 245 -29.49 -6.52 20.77
C SER A 245 -28.83 -7.71 20.07
N VAL A 246 -28.23 -7.49 18.91
CA VAL A 246 -27.52 -8.51 18.11
C VAL A 246 -26.14 -8.81 18.69
N SER A 247 -25.37 -7.77 19.03
CA SER A 247 -23.98 -7.93 19.50
C SER A 247 -23.86 -8.19 21.00
N LYS A 248 -24.98 -8.04 21.74
CA LYS A 248 -25.01 -8.27 23.17
C LYS A 248 -24.67 -9.73 23.49
N GLY A 249 -23.60 -9.92 24.23
CA GLY A 249 -23.12 -11.26 24.61
C GLY A 249 -22.09 -11.87 23.65
N TRP A 250 -21.83 -11.26 22.47
CA TRP A 250 -20.76 -11.71 21.59
C TRP A 250 -19.41 -11.53 22.30
N PHE A 251 -18.58 -12.56 22.20
CA PHE A 251 -17.27 -12.62 22.83
C PHE A 251 -17.25 -12.48 24.37
N GLN A 252 -18.42 -12.55 25.04
CA GLN A 252 -18.47 -12.58 26.50
C GLN A 252 -18.18 -14.00 27.02
N ASN A 253 -17.41 -14.08 28.12
CA ASN A 253 -17.09 -15.34 28.79
C ASN A 253 -16.36 -16.39 27.92
N ILE A 254 -15.70 -15.96 26.84
CA ILE A 254 -14.86 -16.85 26.05
C ILE A 254 -13.63 -17.23 26.90
N ASN A 255 -13.36 -18.50 26.98
CA ASN A 255 -12.19 -19.05 27.66
C ASN A 255 -11.54 -20.09 26.73
N VAL A 256 -10.63 -19.60 25.87
CA VAL A 256 -9.90 -20.46 24.94
C VAL A 256 -8.50 -20.70 25.49
N GLU A 257 -8.08 -21.97 25.51
CA GLU A 257 -6.74 -22.38 25.88
C GLU A 257 -5.81 -22.31 24.66
N PHE A 258 -5.39 -21.10 24.27
CA PHE A 258 -4.54 -20.86 23.10
C PHE A 258 -3.20 -21.57 23.20
N LEU A 259 -2.59 -21.52 24.38
CA LEU A 259 -1.27 -22.14 24.61
C LEU A 259 -1.29 -23.67 24.46
N LYS A 260 -2.40 -24.33 24.74
CA LYS A 260 -2.52 -25.79 24.50
C LYS A 260 -2.54 -26.12 22.99
N LYS A 261 -3.12 -25.21 22.18
CA LYS A 261 -3.26 -25.41 20.73
C LYS A 261 -2.02 -24.98 19.93
N ARG A 262 -1.01 -24.35 20.57
CA ARG A 262 0.17 -23.78 19.88
C ARG A 262 0.95 -24.78 19.01
N LYS A 263 1.06 -26.05 19.44
CA LYS A 263 1.76 -27.08 18.66
C LYS A 263 1.08 -27.36 17.33
N ILE A 264 -0.28 -27.38 17.31
CA ILE A 264 -1.07 -27.54 16.09
C ILE A 264 -0.86 -26.33 15.18
N ALA A 265 -0.90 -25.11 15.74
CA ALA A 265 -0.66 -23.89 15.00
C ALA A 265 0.74 -23.88 14.35
N TYR A 266 1.78 -24.26 15.08
CA TYR A 266 3.16 -24.36 14.55
C TYR A 266 3.27 -25.39 13.42
N ILE A 267 2.57 -26.53 13.52
CA ILE A 267 2.56 -27.56 12.48
C ILE A 267 1.87 -27.03 11.21
N ILE A 268 0.71 -26.38 11.35
CA ILE A 268 -0.04 -25.83 10.21
C ILE A 268 0.77 -24.72 9.54
N SER A 269 1.26 -23.74 10.30
CA SER A 269 2.09 -22.65 9.78
C SER A 269 3.37 -23.18 9.13
N GLY A 270 4.05 -24.14 9.80
CA GLY A 270 5.25 -24.77 9.26
C GLY A 270 4.99 -25.50 7.94
N ALA A 271 3.89 -26.24 7.84
CA ALA A 271 3.52 -26.94 6.61
C ALA A 271 3.25 -25.97 5.45
N ILE A 272 2.53 -24.86 5.71
CA ILE A 272 2.26 -23.84 4.69
C ILE A 272 3.57 -23.18 4.25
N ILE A 273 4.43 -22.78 5.19
CA ILE A 273 5.71 -22.14 4.89
C ILE A 273 6.63 -23.10 4.11
N ILE A 274 6.74 -24.36 4.53
CA ILE A 274 7.58 -25.35 3.82
C ILE A 274 7.05 -25.57 2.40
N GLY A 275 5.72 -25.76 2.24
CA GLY A 275 5.10 -25.88 0.93
C GLY A 275 5.32 -24.64 0.06
N GLY A 276 5.21 -23.46 0.66
CA GLY A 276 5.49 -22.19 0.00
C GLY A 276 6.96 -22.03 -0.41
N LEU A 277 7.89 -22.37 0.44
CA LEU A 277 9.32 -22.36 0.11
C LEU A 277 9.64 -23.34 -1.04
N ILE A 278 9.08 -24.56 -1.00
CA ILE A 278 9.20 -25.50 -2.12
C ILE A 278 8.68 -24.87 -3.41
N SER A 279 7.52 -24.20 -3.38
CA SER A 279 6.98 -23.49 -4.53
C SER A 279 7.90 -22.36 -4.99
N ILE A 280 8.40 -21.53 -4.08
CA ILE A 280 9.31 -20.41 -4.40
C ILE A 280 10.59 -20.92 -5.07
N PHE A 281 11.15 -22.04 -4.62
CA PHE A 281 12.37 -22.59 -5.22
C PHE A 281 12.13 -23.38 -6.50
N SER A 282 10.96 -23.98 -6.69
CA SER A 282 10.62 -24.82 -7.86
C SER A 282 9.95 -24.03 -8.98
N ILE A 283 8.99 -23.18 -8.63
CA ILE A 283 8.19 -22.39 -9.58
C ILE A 283 8.68 -20.95 -9.65
N GLY A 284 9.16 -20.41 -8.52
CA GLY A 284 9.65 -19.04 -8.39
C GLY A 284 8.57 -18.05 -7.96
N LEU A 285 8.95 -16.78 -8.06
CA LEU A 285 8.07 -15.63 -7.85
C LEU A 285 8.03 -14.83 -9.15
N LYS A 286 6.84 -14.44 -9.57
CA LYS A 286 6.69 -13.62 -10.78
C LYS A 286 7.13 -12.18 -10.50
N GLN A 287 8.32 -11.83 -10.92
CA GLN A 287 8.86 -10.48 -10.78
C GLN A 287 8.36 -9.58 -11.91
N GLY A 288 7.85 -8.39 -11.55
CA GLY A 288 7.52 -7.33 -12.51
C GLY A 288 8.75 -6.59 -13.05
N VAL A 289 8.50 -5.63 -13.95
CA VAL A 289 9.56 -4.79 -14.53
C VAL A 289 10.33 -3.98 -13.51
N ASP A 290 9.73 -3.65 -12.38
CA ASP A 290 10.39 -2.98 -11.26
C ASP A 290 11.60 -3.76 -10.71
N PHE A 291 11.58 -5.09 -10.85
CA PHE A 291 12.62 -5.98 -10.31
C PHE A 291 13.47 -6.67 -11.37
N LYS A 292 12.98 -6.77 -12.60
CA LYS A 292 13.73 -7.39 -13.70
C LYS A 292 14.34 -6.37 -14.66
N GLY A 293 13.85 -5.14 -14.59
CA GLY A 293 14.02 -4.21 -15.71
C GLY A 293 13.12 -4.61 -16.89
N GLY A 294 12.89 -3.70 -17.80
CA GLY A 294 12.09 -3.97 -18.99
C GLY A 294 11.06 -2.90 -19.28
N ARG A 295 10.23 -3.20 -20.25
CA ARG A 295 9.08 -2.38 -20.67
C ARG A 295 7.80 -3.18 -20.53
N SER A 296 6.78 -2.57 -19.96
CA SER A 296 5.43 -3.14 -19.81
C SER A 296 4.42 -2.20 -20.47
N PHE A 297 3.59 -2.76 -21.34
CA PHE A 297 2.52 -2.06 -22.04
C PHE A 297 1.19 -2.70 -21.68
N VAL A 298 0.20 -1.91 -21.31
CA VAL A 298 -1.19 -2.35 -21.25
C VAL A 298 -1.87 -1.89 -22.54
N VAL A 299 -2.29 -2.82 -23.36
CA VAL A 299 -2.88 -2.54 -24.67
C VAL A 299 -4.35 -2.98 -24.67
N ARG A 300 -5.24 -2.07 -25.05
CA ARG A 300 -6.65 -2.35 -25.32
C ARG A 300 -6.84 -2.69 -26.80
N PHE A 301 -7.73 -3.62 -27.06
CA PHE A 301 -8.17 -4.02 -28.40
C PHE A 301 -9.67 -3.82 -28.53
N ASP A 302 -10.18 -3.73 -29.75
CA ASP A 302 -11.61 -3.61 -30.01
C ASP A 302 -12.40 -4.90 -29.72
N GLN A 303 -11.71 -6.04 -29.66
CA GLN A 303 -12.29 -7.35 -29.39
C GLN A 303 -11.48 -8.13 -28.36
N ALA A 304 -12.11 -9.15 -27.77
CA ALA A 304 -11.42 -10.07 -26.87
C ALA A 304 -10.24 -10.75 -27.60
N MET A 305 -9.07 -10.75 -26.95
CA MET A 305 -7.81 -11.21 -27.54
C MET A 305 -7.23 -12.41 -26.82
N ASN A 306 -6.69 -13.34 -27.61
CA ASN A 306 -5.97 -14.48 -27.06
C ASN A 306 -4.49 -14.13 -26.84
N PRO A 307 -3.99 -14.19 -25.57
CA PRO A 307 -2.61 -13.85 -25.26
C PRO A 307 -1.57 -14.65 -26.07
N THR A 308 -1.83 -15.93 -26.32
CA THR A 308 -0.90 -16.81 -27.07
C THR A 308 -0.71 -16.32 -28.51
N LYS A 309 -1.79 -15.93 -29.19
CA LYS A 309 -1.71 -15.40 -30.58
C LYS A 309 -0.93 -14.11 -30.63
N VAL A 310 -1.13 -13.23 -29.64
CA VAL A 310 -0.39 -11.98 -29.54
C VAL A 310 1.09 -12.22 -29.23
N THR A 311 1.40 -13.19 -28.36
CA THR A 311 2.80 -13.59 -28.10
C THR A 311 3.48 -14.05 -29.39
N GLU A 312 2.83 -14.89 -30.20
CA GLU A 312 3.38 -15.38 -31.45
C GLU A 312 3.63 -14.24 -32.45
N SER A 313 2.69 -13.29 -32.61
CA SER A 313 2.86 -12.16 -33.52
C SER A 313 3.97 -11.19 -33.11
N LEU A 314 4.25 -11.09 -31.81
CA LEU A 314 5.30 -10.21 -31.30
C LEU A 314 6.68 -10.88 -31.22
N LYS A 315 6.74 -12.20 -31.25
CA LYS A 315 8.00 -12.94 -31.16
C LYS A 315 8.95 -12.61 -32.33
N ASP A 316 8.41 -12.47 -33.54
CA ASP A 316 9.20 -12.14 -34.71
C ASP A 316 9.70 -10.69 -34.70
N VAL A 317 8.99 -9.80 -34.01
CA VAL A 317 9.29 -8.37 -33.94
C VAL A 317 10.29 -8.05 -32.81
N PHE A 318 10.14 -8.69 -31.65
CA PHE A 318 10.96 -8.40 -30.47
C PHE A 318 12.19 -9.31 -30.36
N VAL A 319 12.43 -10.23 -31.29
CA VAL A 319 13.54 -11.20 -31.24
C VAL A 319 13.49 -12.13 -30.01
N THR A 320 13.05 -11.61 -28.87
CA THR A 320 12.76 -12.34 -27.62
C THR A 320 11.26 -12.44 -27.41
N SER A 321 10.77 -13.61 -27.01
CA SER A 321 9.34 -13.80 -26.74
C SER A 321 8.88 -12.91 -25.60
N PRO A 322 7.93 -11.97 -25.82
CA PRO A 322 7.37 -11.17 -24.72
C PRO A 322 6.48 -12.03 -23.84
N GLU A 323 6.30 -11.61 -22.60
CA GLU A 323 5.26 -12.15 -21.73
C GLU A 323 3.96 -11.39 -21.99
N VAL A 324 2.90 -12.13 -22.37
CA VAL A 324 1.57 -11.55 -22.66
C VAL A 324 0.53 -12.20 -21.77
N LYS A 325 -0.25 -11.38 -21.06
CA LYS A 325 -1.34 -11.82 -20.18
C LYS A 325 -2.56 -10.96 -20.36
N THR A 326 -3.73 -11.52 -20.08
CA THR A 326 -4.96 -10.74 -19.94
C THR A 326 -4.84 -9.78 -18.75
N TYR A 327 -5.34 -8.56 -18.92
CA TYR A 327 -5.31 -7.52 -17.92
C TYR A 327 -6.69 -6.89 -17.79
N GLY A 328 -7.37 -7.16 -16.68
CA GLY A 328 -8.74 -6.68 -16.46
C GLY A 328 -9.76 -7.41 -17.34
N THR A 329 -10.14 -6.79 -18.44
CA THR A 329 -11.11 -7.32 -19.39
C THR A 329 -10.44 -8.18 -20.48
N ASP A 330 -11.21 -9.06 -21.14
CA ASP A 330 -10.68 -9.98 -22.16
C ASP A 330 -10.12 -9.28 -23.41
N ASN A 331 -10.42 -8.00 -23.59
CA ASN A 331 -9.90 -7.16 -24.67
C ASN A 331 -8.70 -6.29 -24.24
N GLN A 332 -8.14 -6.52 -23.06
CA GLN A 332 -6.95 -5.82 -22.59
C GLN A 332 -5.85 -6.82 -22.28
N LEU A 333 -4.65 -6.56 -22.80
CA LEU A 333 -3.48 -7.39 -22.56
C LEU A 333 -2.32 -6.58 -21.98
N LYS A 334 -1.67 -7.13 -20.96
CA LYS A 334 -0.38 -6.66 -20.47
C LYS A 334 0.74 -7.38 -21.21
N ILE A 335 1.59 -6.64 -21.88
CA ILE A 335 2.69 -7.11 -22.71
C ILE A 335 3.99 -6.63 -22.07
N THR A 336 4.83 -7.55 -21.60
CA THR A 336 6.10 -7.24 -20.94
C THR A 336 7.25 -7.76 -21.80
N THR A 337 8.25 -6.90 -22.07
CA THR A 337 9.40 -7.22 -22.88
C THR A 337 10.68 -6.59 -22.33
N VAL A 338 11.81 -7.28 -22.52
CA VAL A 338 13.16 -6.74 -22.29
C VAL A 338 13.84 -6.32 -23.60
N TYR A 339 13.11 -6.29 -24.71
CA TYR A 339 13.65 -5.94 -26.02
C TYR A 339 14.31 -4.56 -25.97
N ARG A 340 15.58 -4.51 -26.34
CA ARG A 340 16.43 -3.31 -26.38
C ARG A 340 16.42 -2.48 -25.09
N ILE A 341 16.34 -3.15 -23.94
CA ILE A 341 16.28 -2.44 -22.64
C ILE A 341 17.62 -1.82 -22.27
N ASP A 342 18.72 -2.40 -22.75
CA ASP A 342 20.07 -1.91 -22.50
C ASP A 342 20.48 -0.76 -23.45
N ASP A 343 19.68 -0.50 -24.51
CA ASP A 343 19.93 0.59 -25.43
C ASP A 343 19.40 1.91 -24.83
N GLU A 344 20.26 2.94 -24.87
CA GLU A 344 19.97 4.25 -24.29
C GLU A 344 19.30 5.20 -25.31
N GLY A 345 18.49 6.12 -24.80
CA GLY A 345 17.89 7.22 -25.56
C GLY A 345 16.39 7.08 -25.76
N THR A 346 15.73 8.25 -25.87
CA THR A 346 14.27 8.36 -26.08
C THR A 346 13.85 7.85 -27.46
N GLN A 347 14.73 7.91 -28.45
CA GLN A 347 14.49 7.39 -29.79
C GLN A 347 14.29 5.87 -29.79
N VAL A 348 15.02 5.13 -28.92
CA VAL A 348 14.87 3.68 -28.77
C VAL A 348 13.48 3.33 -28.23
N ASP A 349 12.96 4.13 -27.31
CA ASP A 349 11.61 3.92 -26.75
C ASP A 349 10.55 4.08 -27.84
N GLU A 350 10.71 5.05 -28.73
CA GLU A 350 9.81 5.25 -29.87
C GLU A 350 9.90 4.11 -30.89
N GLU A 351 11.12 3.62 -31.17
CA GLU A 351 11.34 2.46 -32.04
C GLU A 351 10.70 1.19 -31.48
N VAL A 352 10.82 0.94 -30.16
CA VAL A 352 10.17 -0.20 -29.49
C VAL A 352 8.65 -0.09 -29.54
N GLN A 353 8.07 1.10 -29.34
CA GLN A 353 6.63 1.32 -29.49
C GLN A 353 6.16 1.12 -30.95
N SER A 354 6.95 1.57 -31.91
CA SER A 354 6.67 1.35 -33.34
C SER A 354 6.73 -0.14 -33.70
N ALA A 355 7.70 -0.87 -33.15
CA ALA A 355 7.80 -2.32 -33.29
C ALA A 355 6.59 -3.03 -32.68
N LEU A 356 6.16 -2.63 -31.48
CA LEU A 356 4.94 -3.14 -30.85
C LEU A 356 3.72 -2.90 -31.73
N PHE A 357 3.54 -1.68 -32.24
CA PHE A 357 2.45 -1.36 -33.16
C PHE A 357 2.47 -2.23 -34.42
N THR A 358 3.64 -2.42 -34.99
CA THR A 358 3.82 -3.24 -36.21
C THR A 358 3.41 -4.69 -35.97
N GLY A 359 3.85 -5.28 -34.83
CA GLY A 359 3.48 -6.65 -34.49
C GLY A 359 2.00 -6.83 -34.13
N LEU A 360 1.34 -5.78 -33.67
CA LEU A 360 -0.08 -5.82 -33.32
C LEU A 360 -1.01 -5.32 -34.41
N LYS A 361 -0.49 -4.80 -35.52
CA LYS A 361 -1.28 -4.09 -36.55
C LYS A 361 -2.46 -4.90 -37.06
N SER A 362 -2.34 -6.23 -37.20
CA SER A 362 -3.41 -7.13 -37.65
C SER A 362 -4.61 -7.20 -36.66
N TYR A 363 -4.42 -6.77 -35.40
CA TYR A 363 -5.42 -6.81 -34.35
C TYR A 363 -5.97 -5.43 -33.97
N LEU A 364 -5.40 -4.34 -34.52
CA LEU A 364 -5.69 -2.95 -34.12
C LEU A 364 -6.69 -2.26 -35.09
N GLY A 365 -7.24 -2.98 -36.07
CA GLY A 365 -8.19 -2.43 -37.06
C GLY A 365 -7.62 -1.21 -37.80
N GLU A 366 -8.36 -0.10 -37.78
CA GLU A 366 -7.97 1.17 -38.44
C GLU A 366 -7.14 2.10 -37.54
N THR A 367 -6.73 1.65 -36.35
CA THR A 367 -5.96 2.48 -35.41
C THR A 367 -4.64 2.91 -36.04
N THR A 368 -4.38 4.22 -36.05
CA THR A 368 -3.12 4.79 -36.50
C THR A 368 -2.07 4.75 -35.42
N TYR A 369 -0.78 4.79 -35.80
CA TYR A 369 0.32 4.80 -34.81
C TYR A 369 0.22 5.95 -33.80
N ASN A 370 -0.22 7.13 -34.24
CA ASN A 370 -0.39 8.29 -33.33
C ASN A 370 -1.48 8.08 -32.28
N ASN A 371 -2.55 7.38 -32.62
CA ASN A 371 -3.63 7.05 -31.68
C ASN A 371 -3.29 5.84 -30.81
N PHE A 372 -2.31 5.03 -31.24
CA PHE A 372 -1.83 3.87 -30.50
C PHE A 372 -0.88 4.22 -29.37
N LYS A 373 -0.15 5.35 -29.46
CA LYS A 373 0.87 5.75 -28.48
C LYS A 373 0.30 5.92 -27.07
N PRO A 374 1.09 5.64 -26.02
CA PRO A 374 0.70 5.87 -24.62
C PRO A 374 0.27 7.33 -24.41
N GLY A 375 -0.89 7.54 -23.74
CA GLY A 375 -1.42 8.87 -23.43
C GLY A 375 -2.13 9.57 -24.58
N PHE A 376 -2.19 8.97 -25.78
CA PHE A 376 -2.88 9.51 -26.95
C PHE A 376 -4.07 8.65 -27.41
N GLU A 377 -4.35 7.54 -26.68
CA GLU A 377 -5.51 6.71 -27.00
C GLU A 377 -6.81 7.53 -26.87
N LYS A 378 -7.59 7.50 -27.94
CA LYS A 378 -9.00 7.87 -27.91
C LYS A 378 -9.82 6.61 -27.64
N GLU A 379 -11.11 6.72 -27.45
CA GLU A 379 -11.98 5.55 -27.33
C GLU A 379 -11.67 4.54 -28.44
N GLY A 380 -11.12 3.34 -28.06
CA GLY A 380 -10.73 2.29 -29.01
C GLY A 380 -9.41 1.58 -28.64
N ALA A 381 -8.83 0.91 -29.63
CA ALA A 381 -7.58 0.15 -29.47
C ALA A 381 -6.37 1.08 -29.31
N GLY A 382 -5.49 0.79 -28.35
CA GLY A 382 -4.28 1.57 -28.11
C GLY A 382 -3.56 1.20 -26.81
N VAL A 383 -2.42 1.84 -26.56
CA VAL A 383 -1.64 1.64 -25.35
C VAL A 383 -2.22 2.49 -24.21
N MET A 384 -2.85 1.84 -23.25
CA MET A 384 -3.46 2.46 -22.08
C MET A 384 -2.45 2.84 -21.00
N SER A 385 -1.36 2.07 -20.87
CA SER A 385 -0.31 2.32 -19.90
C SER A 385 1.03 1.82 -20.43
N TYR A 386 2.09 2.53 -20.08
CA TYR A 386 3.47 2.20 -20.41
C TYR A 386 4.37 2.45 -19.22
N ILE A 387 5.16 1.44 -18.89
CA ILE A 387 6.17 1.50 -17.82
C ILE A 387 7.49 1.02 -18.41
N LYS A 388 8.56 1.78 -18.18
CA LYS A 388 9.94 1.40 -18.46
C LYS A 388 10.76 1.52 -17.19
N VAL A 389 11.54 0.50 -16.89
CA VAL A 389 12.51 0.51 -15.79
C VAL A 389 13.82 -0.05 -16.32
N GLU A 390 14.88 0.70 -16.18
CA GLU A 390 16.21 0.22 -16.56
C GLU A 390 16.73 -0.86 -15.59
N PRO A 391 17.54 -1.84 -16.04
CA PRO A 391 18.03 -2.94 -15.20
C PRO A 391 18.78 -2.46 -13.95
N THR A 392 19.60 -1.41 -14.07
CA THR A 392 20.35 -0.82 -12.95
C THR A 392 19.40 -0.31 -11.85
N ILE A 393 18.31 0.34 -12.24
CA ILE A 393 17.30 0.84 -11.32
C ILE A 393 16.49 -0.31 -10.71
N ALA A 394 16.20 -1.34 -11.49
CA ALA A 394 15.55 -2.54 -10.96
C ALA A 394 16.39 -3.20 -9.85
N ASP A 395 17.70 -3.24 -9.99
CA ASP A 395 18.60 -3.77 -8.95
C ASP A 395 18.69 -2.85 -7.73
N ASP A 396 18.68 -1.53 -7.91
CA ASP A 396 18.59 -0.57 -6.81
C ASP A 396 17.26 -0.69 -6.05
N ILE A 397 16.16 -0.89 -6.75
CA ILE A 397 14.82 -1.12 -6.15
C ILE A 397 14.82 -2.42 -5.32
N LYS A 398 15.37 -3.52 -5.85
CA LYS A 398 15.50 -4.78 -5.09
C LYS A 398 16.30 -4.61 -3.80
N THR A 399 17.44 -3.96 -3.91
CA THR A 399 18.36 -3.71 -2.79
C THR A 399 17.66 -2.84 -1.73
N SER A 400 17.00 -1.76 -2.15
CA SER A 400 16.23 -0.89 -1.27
C SER A 400 15.06 -1.63 -0.60
N ALA A 401 14.37 -2.51 -1.33
CA ALA A 401 13.29 -3.34 -0.79
C ALA A 401 13.80 -4.29 0.30
N LEU A 402 14.94 -4.93 0.11
CA LEU A 402 15.57 -5.77 1.13
C LEU A 402 15.93 -4.95 2.37
N TYR A 403 16.57 -3.79 2.22
CA TYR A 403 16.88 -2.90 3.34
C TYR A 403 15.63 -2.42 4.05
N ALA A 404 14.54 -2.11 3.33
CA ALA A 404 13.28 -1.69 3.93
C ALA A 404 12.67 -2.81 4.78
N VAL A 405 12.61 -4.04 4.27
CA VAL A 405 12.03 -5.18 5.00
C VAL A 405 12.86 -5.53 6.24
N PHE A 406 14.17 -5.74 6.10
CA PHE A 406 15.02 -6.08 7.25
C PHE A 406 15.17 -4.91 8.21
N GLY A 407 15.26 -3.68 7.70
CA GLY A 407 15.29 -2.47 8.51
C GLY A 407 14.01 -2.31 9.33
N SER A 408 12.84 -2.59 8.74
CA SER A 408 11.57 -2.53 9.46
C SER A 408 11.51 -3.56 10.60
N LEU A 409 11.94 -4.80 10.35
CA LEU A 409 12.02 -5.84 11.38
C LEU A 409 12.95 -5.44 12.54
N LEU A 410 14.10 -4.83 12.22
CA LEU A 410 15.05 -4.36 13.23
C LEU A 410 14.47 -3.20 14.05
N VAL A 411 13.91 -2.19 13.39
CA VAL A 411 13.30 -1.03 14.06
C VAL A 411 12.16 -1.46 14.97
N VAL A 412 11.33 -2.36 14.50
CA VAL A 412 10.23 -2.95 15.29
C VAL A 412 10.76 -3.74 16.48
N PHE A 413 11.77 -4.59 16.28
CA PHE A 413 12.41 -5.32 17.36
C PHE A 413 12.89 -4.38 18.47
N LEU A 414 13.60 -3.33 18.08
CA LEU A 414 14.13 -2.33 19.01
C LEU A 414 13.01 -1.56 19.72
N TYR A 415 11.97 -1.15 18.97
CA TYR A 415 10.83 -0.46 19.57
C TYR A 415 10.14 -1.32 20.63
N ILE A 416 9.84 -2.59 20.33
CA ILE A 416 9.18 -3.51 21.26
C ILE A 416 10.09 -3.80 22.47
N LEU A 417 11.41 -3.93 22.25
CA LEU A 417 12.38 -4.12 23.32
C LEU A 417 12.40 -2.94 24.30
N LEU A 418 12.40 -1.72 23.78
CA LEU A 418 12.35 -0.50 24.60
C LEU A 418 11.02 -0.37 25.34
N ARG A 419 9.92 -0.73 24.67
CA ARG A 419 8.57 -0.58 25.20
C ARG A 419 8.22 -1.60 26.28
N PHE A 420 8.55 -2.87 26.08
CA PHE A 420 8.22 -3.96 27.01
C PHE A 420 9.37 -4.36 27.94
N ARG A 421 10.61 -3.94 27.63
CA ARG A 421 11.81 -4.21 28.43
C ARG A 421 12.09 -5.70 28.70
N LYS A 422 11.56 -6.59 27.85
CA LYS A 422 11.79 -8.03 27.86
C LYS A 422 12.02 -8.52 26.44
N ILE A 423 13.10 -9.24 26.23
CA ILE A 423 13.50 -9.70 24.90
C ILE A 423 12.50 -10.73 24.31
N SER A 424 11.83 -11.50 25.18
CA SER A 424 10.82 -12.49 24.77
C SER A 424 9.66 -11.86 23.99
N PHE A 425 9.22 -10.64 24.32
CA PHE A 425 8.18 -9.93 23.58
C PHE A 425 8.67 -9.53 22.18
N SER A 426 9.89 -9.03 22.07
CA SER A 426 10.47 -8.64 20.76
C SER A 426 10.67 -9.84 19.86
N ILE A 427 11.17 -10.95 20.39
CA ILE A 427 11.36 -12.20 19.63
C ILE A 427 10.00 -12.72 19.14
N GLY A 428 9.00 -12.77 20.01
CA GLY A 428 7.64 -13.22 19.64
C GLY A 428 7.04 -12.39 18.52
N ALA A 429 7.15 -11.07 18.61
CA ALA A 429 6.63 -10.15 17.59
C ALA A 429 7.36 -10.29 16.24
N VAL A 430 8.69 -10.27 16.24
CA VAL A 430 9.48 -10.32 14.98
C VAL A 430 9.30 -11.66 14.27
N ILE A 431 9.28 -12.78 15.01
CA ILE A 431 9.05 -14.10 14.40
C ILE A 431 7.64 -14.18 13.80
N ALA A 432 6.63 -13.60 14.45
CA ALA A 432 5.28 -13.58 13.90
C ALA A 432 5.20 -12.74 12.62
N VAL A 433 5.81 -11.57 12.59
CA VAL A 433 5.85 -10.74 11.38
C VAL A 433 6.60 -11.44 10.25
N PHE A 434 7.74 -12.05 10.56
CA PHE A 434 8.50 -12.83 9.57
C PHE A 434 7.69 -14.01 9.01
N HIS A 435 6.97 -14.72 9.88
CA HIS A 435 6.01 -15.75 9.50
C HIS A 435 4.93 -15.20 8.54
N ASP A 436 4.35 -14.04 8.84
CA ASP A 436 3.29 -13.45 8.04
C ASP A 436 3.79 -13.09 6.64
N VAL A 437 4.96 -12.48 6.54
CA VAL A 437 5.63 -12.18 5.27
C VAL A 437 5.89 -13.46 4.47
N LEU A 438 6.41 -14.51 5.10
CA LEU A 438 6.64 -15.80 4.42
C LEU A 438 5.36 -16.43 3.90
N ILE A 439 4.26 -16.35 4.64
CA ILE A 439 2.97 -16.87 4.17
C ILE A 439 2.44 -16.07 2.97
N VAL A 440 2.52 -14.74 2.99
CA VAL A 440 2.11 -13.93 1.83
C VAL A 440 2.93 -14.29 0.60
N LEU A 441 4.26 -14.39 0.72
CA LEU A 441 5.14 -14.83 -0.37
C LEU A 441 4.80 -16.24 -0.85
N SER A 442 4.51 -17.15 0.07
CA SER A 442 4.12 -18.54 -0.24
C SER A 442 2.83 -18.59 -1.06
N VAL A 443 1.81 -17.84 -0.62
CA VAL A 443 0.53 -17.76 -1.33
C VAL A 443 0.74 -17.19 -2.73
N PHE A 444 1.51 -16.12 -2.87
CA PHE A 444 1.82 -15.53 -4.18
C PHE A 444 2.51 -16.53 -5.10
N SER A 445 3.54 -17.24 -4.63
CA SER A 445 4.24 -18.25 -5.44
C SER A 445 3.34 -19.41 -5.87
N ILE A 446 2.43 -19.86 -5.02
CA ILE A 446 1.54 -20.97 -5.33
C ILE A 446 0.42 -20.56 -6.29
N THR A 447 -0.10 -19.34 -6.16
CA THR A 447 -1.37 -18.96 -6.79
C THR A 447 -1.21 -18.12 -8.08
N TYR A 448 -0.05 -17.52 -8.35
CA TYR A 448 0.10 -16.58 -9.45
C TYR A 448 -0.20 -17.16 -10.85
N SER A 449 -0.11 -18.49 -11.01
CA SER A 449 -0.31 -19.13 -12.31
C SER A 449 -1.79 -19.34 -12.69
N PHE A 450 -2.70 -19.32 -11.71
CA PHE A 450 -4.12 -19.59 -11.94
C PHE A 450 -5.06 -18.46 -11.49
N MET A 451 -4.54 -17.41 -10.83
CA MET A 451 -5.35 -16.25 -10.48
C MET A 451 -5.65 -15.40 -11.72
N PRO A 452 -6.90 -14.90 -11.86
CA PRO A 452 -7.34 -14.16 -13.04
C PRO A 452 -6.87 -12.69 -13.07
N PHE A 453 -6.08 -12.24 -12.09
CA PHE A 453 -5.54 -10.88 -12.00
C PHE A 453 -4.01 -10.91 -11.90
N ASP A 454 -3.40 -9.74 -12.09
CA ASP A 454 -1.93 -9.62 -12.06
C ASP A 454 -1.40 -9.78 -10.64
N MET A 455 -0.48 -10.73 -10.46
CA MET A 455 0.19 -11.04 -9.20
C MET A 455 1.70 -10.85 -9.29
N GLU A 456 2.14 -9.87 -10.08
CA GLU A 456 3.56 -9.55 -10.17
C GLU A 456 4.07 -8.94 -8.86
N ILE A 457 5.27 -9.37 -8.48
CA ILE A 457 6.02 -8.79 -7.39
C ILE A 457 6.78 -7.58 -7.92
N GLY A 458 6.33 -6.41 -7.56
CA GLY A 458 6.91 -5.11 -7.86
C GLY A 458 6.98 -4.23 -6.63
N GLN A 459 7.19 -2.95 -6.82
CA GLN A 459 7.24 -1.98 -5.73
C GLN A 459 5.94 -1.96 -4.90
N SER A 460 4.78 -2.02 -5.55
CA SER A 460 3.48 -2.05 -4.85
C SER A 460 3.36 -3.27 -3.92
N PHE A 461 3.88 -4.43 -4.32
CA PHE A 461 3.89 -5.62 -3.47
C PHE A 461 4.78 -5.41 -2.22
N ILE A 462 5.94 -4.76 -2.35
CA ILE A 462 6.78 -4.42 -1.19
C ILE A 462 6.06 -3.46 -0.25
N ALA A 463 5.31 -2.49 -0.80
CA ALA A 463 4.47 -1.63 0.02
C ALA A 463 3.41 -2.42 0.80
N ALA A 464 2.78 -3.43 0.17
CA ALA A 464 1.85 -4.32 0.85
C ALA A 464 2.54 -5.09 1.99
N ILE A 465 3.71 -5.70 1.74
CA ILE A 465 4.48 -6.43 2.76
C ILE A 465 4.83 -5.53 3.96
N LEU A 466 5.36 -4.33 3.72
CA LEU A 466 5.69 -3.41 4.81
C LEU A 466 4.45 -2.94 5.56
N THR A 467 3.33 -2.78 4.88
CA THR A 467 2.05 -2.46 5.52
C THR A 467 1.55 -3.62 6.39
N VAL A 468 1.66 -4.85 5.91
CA VAL A 468 1.35 -6.07 6.69
C VAL A 468 2.23 -6.15 7.94
N VAL A 469 3.52 -5.84 7.83
CA VAL A 469 4.44 -5.75 8.98
C VAL A 469 3.88 -4.80 10.04
N GLY A 470 3.49 -3.57 9.65
CA GLY A 470 2.94 -2.58 10.56
C GLY A 470 1.61 -3.01 11.17
N TYR A 471 0.71 -3.54 10.34
CA TYR A 471 -0.63 -3.96 10.76
C TYR A 471 -0.62 -5.17 11.70
N SER A 472 0.15 -6.22 11.38
CA SER A 472 0.27 -7.43 12.21
C SER A 472 0.79 -7.11 13.62
N LEU A 473 1.66 -6.10 13.72
CA LEU A 473 2.18 -5.64 15.00
C LEU A 473 1.15 -4.91 15.83
N ASN A 474 0.19 -4.23 15.22
CA ASN A 474 -0.87 -3.52 15.93
C ASN A 474 -1.60 -4.45 16.91
N ASP A 475 -2.09 -5.58 16.43
CA ASP A 475 -2.76 -6.57 17.28
C ASP A 475 -1.80 -7.20 18.30
N THR A 476 -0.58 -7.55 17.86
CA THR A 476 0.43 -8.17 18.73
C THR A 476 0.80 -7.27 19.91
N VAL A 477 1.03 -5.98 19.68
CA VAL A 477 1.40 -5.00 20.73
C VAL A 477 0.29 -4.85 21.77
N VAL A 478 -0.97 -4.79 21.32
CA VAL A 478 -2.10 -4.65 22.26
C VAL A 478 -2.36 -5.93 23.06
N ILE A 479 -2.18 -7.10 22.45
CA ILE A 479 -2.22 -8.37 23.18
C ILE A 479 -1.10 -8.41 24.22
N PHE A 480 0.10 -7.98 23.88
CA PHE A 480 1.24 -7.94 24.79
C PHE A 480 1.05 -6.94 25.95
N ASP A 481 0.46 -5.78 25.67
CA ASP A 481 0.10 -4.81 26.71
C ASP A 481 -0.95 -5.41 27.66
N ARG A 482 -1.91 -6.14 27.13
CA ARG A 482 -2.92 -6.85 27.92
C ARG A 482 -2.33 -7.96 28.78
N ILE A 483 -1.39 -8.74 28.27
CA ILE A 483 -0.67 -9.76 29.05
C ILE A 483 0.08 -9.10 30.21
N ARG A 484 0.74 -7.97 29.96
CA ARG A 484 1.45 -7.20 31.00
C ARG A 484 0.49 -6.68 32.07
N GLU A 485 -0.67 -6.15 31.67
CA GLU A 485 -1.72 -5.69 32.59
C GLU A 485 -2.23 -6.84 33.49
N PHE A 486 -2.54 -8.00 32.90
CA PHE A 486 -3.01 -9.17 33.65
C PHE A 486 -1.93 -9.73 34.59
N ALA A 487 -0.69 -9.79 34.13
CA ALA A 487 0.43 -10.23 34.98
C ALA A 487 0.61 -9.33 36.20
N GLY A 488 0.50 -8.01 36.00
CA GLY A 488 0.57 -7.03 37.12
C GLY A 488 -0.63 -7.10 38.07
N SER A 489 -1.83 -7.38 37.54
CA SER A 489 -3.07 -7.42 38.34
C SER A 489 -3.29 -8.76 39.05
N HIS A 490 -2.67 -9.85 38.58
CA HIS A 490 -2.84 -11.19 39.12
C HIS A 490 -1.49 -11.89 39.36
N PRO A 491 -0.66 -11.40 40.29
CA PRO A 491 0.70 -11.90 40.50
C PRO A 491 0.74 -13.37 40.96
N ASN A 492 -0.34 -13.86 41.55
CA ASN A 492 -0.45 -15.25 42.05
C ASN A 492 -0.94 -16.25 41.03
N TRP A 493 -1.32 -15.83 39.82
CA TRP A 493 -1.77 -16.75 38.78
C TRP A 493 -0.58 -17.42 38.11
N LYS A 494 -0.81 -18.63 37.58
CA LYS A 494 0.18 -19.25 36.68
C LYS A 494 0.30 -18.40 35.41
N TYR A 495 1.52 -18.17 34.96
CA TYR A 495 1.75 -17.32 33.78
C TYR A 495 1.01 -17.81 32.53
N SER A 496 0.82 -19.15 32.37
CA SER A 496 -0.03 -19.73 31.32
C SER A 496 -1.47 -19.22 31.39
N ASP A 497 -2.04 -19.17 32.60
CA ASP A 497 -3.43 -18.76 32.79
C ASP A 497 -3.60 -17.26 32.57
N VAL A 498 -2.59 -16.46 32.95
CA VAL A 498 -2.50 -15.03 32.64
C VAL A 498 -2.54 -14.81 31.12
N VAL A 499 -1.72 -15.54 30.37
CA VAL A 499 -1.63 -15.40 28.91
C VAL A 499 -2.94 -15.83 28.23
N ASP A 500 -3.49 -17.01 28.55
CA ASP A 500 -4.74 -17.49 27.95
C ASP A 500 -5.94 -16.58 28.26
N LYS A 501 -6.00 -16.03 29.48
CA LYS A 501 -7.03 -15.05 29.88
C LYS A 501 -6.88 -13.72 29.17
N ALA A 502 -5.67 -13.20 29.05
CA ALA A 502 -5.39 -11.97 28.33
C ALA A 502 -5.82 -12.11 26.84
N LEU A 503 -5.41 -13.20 26.16
CA LEU A 503 -5.81 -13.51 24.80
C LEU A 503 -7.34 -13.61 24.67
N SER A 504 -7.99 -14.35 25.55
CA SER A 504 -9.46 -14.50 25.53
C SER A 504 -10.18 -13.16 25.69
N SER A 505 -9.63 -12.26 26.53
CA SER A 505 -10.21 -10.92 26.77
C SER A 505 -10.05 -9.96 25.59
N THR A 506 -9.05 -10.15 24.73
CA THR A 506 -8.79 -9.31 23.56
C THR A 506 -9.45 -9.83 22.29
N LEU A 507 -9.98 -11.05 22.28
CA LEU A 507 -10.46 -11.73 21.08
C LEU A 507 -11.56 -10.94 20.36
N GLY A 508 -12.54 -10.42 21.09
CA GLY A 508 -13.65 -9.63 20.52
C GLY A 508 -13.15 -8.38 19.81
N ARG A 509 -12.17 -7.70 20.41
CA ARG A 509 -11.53 -6.54 19.81
C ARG A 509 -10.75 -6.95 18.56
N THR A 510 -9.83 -7.91 18.65
CA THR A 510 -9.00 -8.36 17.54
C THR A 510 -9.83 -8.79 16.32
N ILE A 511 -10.93 -9.51 16.54
CA ILE A 511 -11.84 -9.90 15.44
C ILE A 511 -12.53 -8.68 14.84
N ASN A 512 -13.00 -7.72 15.64
CA ASN A 512 -13.68 -6.54 15.13
C ASN A 512 -12.75 -5.64 14.32
N THR A 513 -11.54 -5.36 14.81
CA THR A 513 -10.55 -4.53 14.09
C THR A 513 -10.13 -5.18 12.77
N SER A 514 -9.84 -6.47 12.79
CA SER A 514 -9.49 -7.19 11.57
C SER A 514 -10.65 -7.28 10.59
N LEU A 515 -11.88 -7.48 11.09
CA LEU A 515 -13.06 -7.58 10.23
C LEU A 515 -13.38 -6.25 9.54
N THR A 516 -13.33 -5.11 10.26
CA THR A 516 -13.55 -3.79 9.64
C THR A 516 -12.52 -3.51 8.54
N THR A 517 -11.26 -3.81 8.79
CA THR A 517 -10.20 -3.64 7.79
C THR A 517 -10.35 -4.61 6.61
N LEU A 518 -10.69 -5.88 6.86
CA LEU A 518 -10.94 -6.86 5.80
C LEU A 518 -12.16 -6.50 4.96
N LEU A 519 -13.26 -5.97 5.54
CA LEU A 519 -14.43 -5.50 4.79
C LEU A 519 -14.05 -4.41 3.80
N VAL A 520 -13.23 -3.45 4.23
CA VAL A 520 -12.72 -2.38 3.36
C VAL A 520 -11.88 -2.95 2.23
N MET A 521 -10.91 -3.81 2.55
CA MET A 521 -10.02 -4.41 1.56
C MET A 521 -10.76 -5.29 0.56
N LEU A 522 -11.75 -6.07 1.01
CA LEU A 522 -12.58 -6.90 0.15
C LEU A 522 -13.45 -6.05 -0.78
N ALA A 523 -14.01 -4.94 -0.31
CA ALA A 523 -14.77 -4.02 -1.16
C ALA A 523 -13.89 -3.49 -2.31
N ILE A 524 -12.64 -3.10 -2.01
CA ILE A 524 -11.71 -2.61 -3.03
C ILE A 524 -11.25 -3.75 -3.95
N PHE A 525 -10.97 -4.92 -3.41
CA PHE A 525 -10.55 -6.08 -4.20
C PHE A 525 -11.62 -6.48 -5.22
N MET A 526 -12.90 -6.42 -4.82
CA MET A 526 -14.02 -6.82 -5.68
C MET A 526 -14.44 -5.73 -6.67
N PHE A 527 -14.41 -4.46 -6.28
CA PHE A 527 -14.98 -3.35 -7.04
C PHE A 527 -13.95 -2.28 -7.46
N GLY A 528 -12.71 -2.38 -7.00
CA GLY A 528 -11.61 -1.51 -7.40
C GLY A 528 -11.03 -1.88 -8.76
N GLY A 529 -10.20 -1.00 -9.30
CA GLY A 529 -9.51 -1.20 -10.58
C GLY A 529 -8.53 -2.39 -10.55
N ASP A 530 -8.34 -3.02 -11.69
CA ASP A 530 -7.47 -4.20 -11.82
C ASP A 530 -6.02 -3.93 -11.43
N SER A 531 -5.56 -2.70 -11.59
CA SER A 531 -4.20 -2.26 -11.22
C SER A 531 -3.85 -2.46 -9.75
N ILE A 532 -4.86 -2.49 -8.85
CA ILE A 532 -4.64 -2.60 -7.41
C ILE A 532 -5.04 -3.97 -6.84
N LYS A 533 -5.61 -4.88 -7.65
CA LYS A 533 -6.09 -6.18 -7.16
C LYS A 533 -4.99 -7.03 -6.53
N GLY A 534 -3.83 -7.15 -7.18
CA GLY A 534 -2.69 -7.90 -6.62
C GLY A 534 -2.20 -7.32 -5.29
N PHE A 535 -2.12 -6.00 -5.21
CA PHE A 535 -1.78 -5.29 -3.98
C PHE A 535 -2.81 -5.54 -2.86
N MET A 536 -4.10 -5.42 -3.16
CA MET A 536 -5.18 -5.68 -2.20
C MET A 536 -5.20 -7.14 -1.76
N PHE A 537 -4.96 -8.09 -2.67
CA PHE A 537 -4.86 -9.51 -2.33
C PHE A 537 -3.74 -9.79 -1.33
N ALA A 538 -2.55 -9.19 -1.53
CA ALA A 538 -1.44 -9.30 -0.57
C ALA A 538 -1.84 -8.78 0.82
N LEU A 539 -2.52 -7.64 0.88
CA LEU A 539 -2.99 -7.04 2.14
C LEU A 539 -4.07 -7.90 2.82
N ILE A 540 -5.04 -8.44 2.07
CA ILE A 540 -6.10 -9.32 2.61
C ILE A 540 -5.48 -10.55 3.26
N ILE A 541 -4.58 -11.23 2.56
CA ILE A 541 -3.86 -12.38 3.12
C ILE A 541 -3.05 -11.96 4.35
N GLY A 542 -2.30 -10.85 4.24
CA GLY A 542 -1.47 -10.35 5.32
C GLY A 542 -2.25 -10.01 6.59
N VAL A 543 -3.40 -9.32 6.48
CA VAL A 543 -4.27 -8.99 7.62
C VAL A 543 -4.89 -10.24 8.23
N ALA A 544 -5.40 -11.16 7.41
CA ALA A 544 -5.98 -12.39 7.90
C ALA A 544 -4.94 -13.26 8.64
N VAL A 545 -3.75 -13.39 8.06
CA VAL A 545 -2.63 -14.14 8.67
C VAL A 545 -2.08 -13.41 9.89
N GLY A 546 -1.95 -12.07 9.87
CA GLY A 546 -1.50 -11.27 11.01
C GLY A 546 -2.41 -11.38 12.23
N THR A 547 -3.73 -11.43 11.99
CA THR A 547 -4.71 -11.69 13.05
C THR A 547 -4.52 -13.09 13.68
N TYR A 548 -4.31 -14.10 12.83
CA TYR A 548 -4.01 -15.44 13.29
C TYR A 548 -2.67 -15.50 14.03
N SER A 549 -1.63 -14.90 13.49
CA SER A 549 -0.27 -15.01 14.01
C SER A 549 -0.10 -14.30 15.36
N SER A 550 -0.77 -13.20 15.61
CA SER A 550 -0.75 -12.50 16.90
C SER A 550 -1.26 -13.40 18.05
N LEU A 551 -2.28 -14.21 17.78
CA LEU A 551 -2.88 -15.12 18.76
C LEU A 551 -2.12 -16.44 18.88
N PHE A 552 -1.71 -17.05 17.76
CA PHE A 552 -1.23 -18.44 17.69
C PHE A 552 0.27 -18.58 17.39
N VAL A 553 0.98 -17.50 17.05
CA VAL A 553 2.42 -17.51 16.77
C VAL A 553 3.16 -16.56 17.72
N ALA A 554 2.89 -15.25 17.68
CA ALA A 554 3.59 -14.24 18.48
C ALA A 554 3.52 -14.53 19.98
N THR A 555 2.31 -14.67 20.49
CA THR A 555 2.08 -14.88 21.93
C THR A 555 2.62 -16.21 22.44
N PRO A 556 2.39 -17.36 21.77
CA PRO A 556 3.02 -18.62 22.21
C PRO A 556 4.54 -18.62 22.15
N ILE A 557 5.16 -17.99 21.14
CA ILE A 557 6.63 -17.88 21.06
C ILE A 557 7.16 -17.00 22.17
N MET A 558 6.52 -15.85 22.43
CA MET A 558 6.85 -14.99 23.57
C MET A 558 6.79 -15.78 24.89
N TYR A 559 5.72 -16.57 25.10
CA TYR A 559 5.57 -17.40 26.31
C TYR A 559 6.65 -18.48 26.43
N ASP A 560 6.95 -19.21 25.33
CA ASP A 560 7.97 -20.27 25.36
C ASP A 560 9.39 -19.71 25.55
N THR A 561 9.66 -18.47 25.06
CA THR A 561 10.94 -17.76 25.25
C THR A 561 11.07 -17.23 26.68
N SER A 562 10.00 -16.67 27.26
CA SER A 562 10.03 -16.16 28.64
C SER A 562 10.30 -17.24 29.68
N LYS A 563 9.80 -18.46 29.46
CA LYS A 563 10.14 -19.62 30.31
C LYS A 563 11.60 -20.01 30.28
N LYS A 564 12.30 -19.77 29.18
CA LYS A 564 13.74 -20.02 29.07
C LYS A 564 14.53 -18.94 29.80
N GLU A 565 14.07 -17.68 29.74
CA GLU A 565 14.67 -16.58 30.48
C GLU A 565 14.59 -16.80 32.00
N GLU A 566 13.43 -17.24 32.52
CA GLU A 566 13.24 -17.53 33.96
C GLU A 566 14.07 -18.73 34.46
N LYS A 567 14.46 -19.65 33.60
CA LYS A 567 15.31 -20.80 33.98
C LYS A 567 16.80 -20.47 33.95
N ASN A 568 17.20 -19.42 33.23
CA ASN A 568 18.58 -19.01 33.06
C ASN A 568 19.00 -17.88 34.03
N ASN A 569 18.04 -17.25 34.70
CA ASN A 569 18.22 -16.30 35.82
C ASN A 569 17.98 -17.00 37.18
#